data_ccd14b65806672e14fa4e60a95d6bde6
#
_entry.id   ccd14b65806672e14fa4e60a95d6bde6
#
_cell.length_a   1.000
_cell.length_b   1.000
_cell.length_c   1.000
_cell.angle_alpha   90.00
_cell.angle_beta   90.00
_cell.angle_gamma   90.00
#
_symmetry.space_group_name_H-M   'P 1'
#
loop_
_entity.id
_entity.type
_entity.pdbx_description
1 polymer ?
#
loop_
_entity_poly.entity_id
_entity_poly.type
_entity_poly.pdbx_seq_one_letter_code
_entity_poly.pdbx_strand_id
1 'polypeptide(L)'
;MSLKGKKIGILIEGDYYEPEIWYYKHRFAEEDAELHFLSRMWGQTSAVMAAGFKGHEYKIPFDGYVESFEGMDDATLRSFAAIIVPAGMVSDRLRYTEDIDKLPPATEFLKRAFAEKSILKGIICHGMWLAAPAPELVRGRKVVVHNNLVGDARNMGAIYTNQDVVVDGDLVTGRTGGHCHQFARKIIDILSGVDKQK
;
A
#
# COMPACT_ATOMS: atom_id res chain seq x y z
N MET A 1 4.62 -21.93 0.83
CA MET A 1 3.83 -21.36 1.96
C MET A 1 2.49 -21.00 1.38
N SER A 2 1.40 -21.12 2.12
CA SER A 2 0.09 -20.83 1.54
C SER A 2 -0.58 -19.72 2.35
N LEU A 3 -1.14 -18.74 1.64
CA LEU A 3 -1.98 -17.66 2.18
C LEU A 3 -3.46 -17.93 1.88
N LYS A 4 -3.82 -19.18 1.65
CA LYS A 4 -5.20 -19.57 1.33
C LYS A 4 -6.20 -19.00 2.32
N GLY A 5 -7.21 -18.30 1.80
CA GLY A 5 -8.25 -17.62 2.57
C GLY A 5 -7.82 -16.30 3.18
N LYS A 6 -6.63 -15.79 2.89
CA LYS A 6 -6.20 -14.45 3.29
C LYS A 6 -6.47 -13.44 2.20
N LYS A 7 -7.18 -12.37 2.55
CA LYS A 7 -7.45 -11.25 1.66
C LYS A 7 -6.34 -10.20 1.77
N ILE A 8 -5.85 -9.74 0.64
CA ILE A 8 -4.84 -8.68 0.55
C ILE A 8 -5.41 -7.54 -0.27
N GLY A 9 -5.62 -6.39 0.36
CA GLY A 9 -6.03 -5.16 -0.31
C GLY A 9 -4.81 -4.39 -0.81
N ILE A 10 -4.80 -4.02 -2.09
CA ILE A 10 -3.76 -3.20 -2.70
C ILE A 10 -4.41 -1.93 -3.20
N LEU A 11 -3.99 -0.78 -2.68
CA LEU A 11 -4.46 0.49 -3.21
C LEU A 11 -3.96 0.68 -4.64
N ILE A 12 -4.80 1.21 -5.51
CA ILE A 12 -4.43 1.48 -6.90
C ILE A 12 -5.08 2.77 -7.39
N GLU A 13 -4.35 3.52 -8.22
CA GLU A 13 -4.81 4.70 -8.91
C GLU A 13 -3.90 4.93 -10.13
N GLY A 14 -4.22 5.86 -10.98
CA GLY A 14 -3.38 6.23 -12.13
C GLY A 14 -1.92 6.52 -11.75
N ASP A 15 -1.03 6.32 -12.70
CA ASP A 15 0.42 6.44 -12.54
C ASP A 15 1.04 5.48 -11.49
N TYR A 16 0.44 4.29 -11.34
CA TYR A 16 1.02 3.19 -10.57
C TYR A 16 2.33 2.67 -11.21
N TYR A 17 3.18 2.06 -10.40
CA TYR A 17 4.40 1.43 -10.90
C TYR A 17 4.09 0.01 -11.40
N GLU A 18 3.96 -0.13 -12.70
CA GLU A 18 3.47 -1.35 -13.38
C GLU A 18 4.22 -2.64 -12.98
N PRO A 19 5.58 -2.68 -12.96
CA PRO A 19 6.29 -3.93 -12.65
C PRO A 19 5.95 -4.48 -11.26
N GLU A 20 5.69 -3.59 -10.29
CA GLU A 20 5.27 -3.96 -8.95
C GLU A 20 3.90 -4.60 -8.92
N ILE A 21 2.92 -3.97 -9.59
CA ILE A 21 1.53 -4.46 -9.61
C ILE A 21 1.45 -5.82 -10.29
N TRP A 22 2.15 -6.00 -11.42
CA TRP A 22 2.26 -7.32 -12.08
C TRP A 22 2.90 -8.36 -11.18
N TYR A 23 3.99 -8.00 -10.49
CA TYR A 23 4.65 -8.89 -9.55
C TYR A 23 3.70 -9.33 -8.44
N TYR A 24 2.95 -8.41 -7.84
CA TYR A 24 1.98 -8.73 -6.79
C TYR A 24 0.86 -9.64 -7.28
N LYS A 25 0.30 -9.36 -8.47
CA LYS A 25 -0.74 -10.22 -9.07
C LYS A 25 -0.29 -11.68 -9.13
N HIS A 26 0.89 -11.93 -9.62
CA HIS A 26 1.41 -13.30 -9.76
C HIS A 26 1.90 -13.86 -8.44
N ARG A 27 2.68 -13.10 -7.70
CA ARG A 27 3.35 -13.60 -6.50
C ARG A 27 2.38 -13.98 -5.38
N PHE A 28 1.37 -13.17 -5.15
CA PHE A 28 0.34 -13.49 -4.15
C PHE A 28 -0.61 -14.61 -4.64
N ALA A 29 -0.87 -14.70 -5.93
CA ALA A 29 -1.63 -15.80 -6.50
C ALA A 29 -0.92 -17.15 -6.34
N GLU A 30 0.41 -17.21 -6.48
CA GLU A 30 1.22 -18.41 -6.20
C GLU A 30 1.08 -18.90 -4.74
N GLU A 31 0.70 -18.01 -3.82
CA GLU A 31 0.47 -18.33 -2.42
C GLU A 31 -1.01 -18.58 -2.09
N ASP A 32 -1.88 -18.68 -3.10
CA ASP A 32 -3.34 -18.81 -2.95
C ASP A 32 -4.02 -17.65 -2.19
N ALA A 33 -3.43 -16.47 -2.17
CA ALA A 33 -4.04 -15.30 -1.55
C ALA A 33 -5.15 -14.72 -2.43
N GLU A 34 -6.18 -14.17 -1.80
CA GLU A 34 -7.25 -13.44 -2.46
C GLU A 34 -6.88 -11.96 -2.58
N LEU A 35 -6.61 -11.49 -3.81
CA LEU A 35 -6.22 -10.11 -4.07
C LEU A 35 -7.42 -9.22 -4.39
N HIS A 36 -7.46 -8.06 -3.74
CA HIS A 36 -8.42 -7.00 -3.96
C HIS A 36 -7.69 -5.71 -4.31
N PHE A 37 -7.97 -5.14 -5.46
CA PHE A 37 -7.49 -3.81 -5.81
C PHE A 37 -8.52 -2.78 -5.37
N LEU A 38 -8.07 -1.83 -4.54
CA LEU A 38 -8.93 -0.86 -3.88
C LEU A 38 -8.59 0.55 -4.34
N SER A 39 -9.59 1.32 -4.73
CA SER A 39 -9.38 2.72 -5.09
C SER A 39 -10.52 3.61 -4.61
N ARG A 40 -10.30 4.91 -4.74
CA ARG A 40 -11.37 5.88 -4.72
C ARG A 40 -12.01 5.93 -6.09
N MET A 41 -13.32 5.64 -6.18
CA MET A 41 -14.01 5.60 -7.46
C MET A 41 -14.53 6.97 -7.93
N TRP A 42 -14.31 8.03 -7.13
CA TRP A 42 -14.70 9.41 -7.49
C TRP A 42 -16.17 9.56 -7.87
N GLY A 43 -17.05 8.78 -7.24
CA GLY A 43 -18.47 8.71 -7.57
C GLY A 43 -18.81 7.99 -8.87
N GLN A 44 -17.83 7.34 -9.51
CA GLN A 44 -18.02 6.58 -10.77
C GLN A 44 -18.21 5.09 -10.49
N THR A 45 -18.85 4.39 -11.40
CA THR A 45 -19.03 2.93 -11.34
C THR A 45 -17.88 2.17 -12.00
N SER A 46 -17.03 2.87 -12.75
CA SER A 46 -15.84 2.31 -13.40
C SER A 46 -14.75 3.37 -13.45
N ALA A 47 -13.49 2.94 -13.39
CA ALA A 47 -12.35 3.82 -13.55
C ALA A 47 -11.36 3.23 -14.56
N VAL A 48 -10.75 4.11 -15.36
CA VAL A 48 -9.64 3.74 -16.25
C VAL A 48 -8.35 4.25 -15.61
N MET A 49 -7.49 3.33 -15.25
CA MET A 49 -6.20 3.62 -14.65
C MET A 49 -5.09 3.18 -15.59
N ALA A 50 -4.01 3.93 -15.65
CA ALA A 50 -2.88 3.59 -16.50
C ALA A 50 -1.57 3.73 -15.74
N ALA A 51 -0.61 2.86 -16.06
CA ALA A 51 0.75 2.95 -15.58
C ALA A 51 1.38 4.27 -16.02
N GLY A 52 2.07 4.96 -15.13
CA GLY A 52 2.64 6.28 -15.40
C GLY A 52 4.14 6.30 -15.54
N PHE A 53 4.82 5.22 -15.25
CA PHE A 53 6.26 5.22 -15.15
C PHE A 53 6.96 4.52 -16.29
N LYS A 54 7.99 5.20 -16.77
CA LYS A 54 9.03 4.82 -17.74
C LYS A 54 8.59 4.81 -19.19
N GLY A 55 8.94 5.90 -19.93
CA GLY A 55 9.35 5.87 -21.34
C GLY A 55 8.53 5.02 -22.31
N HIS A 56 7.39 4.54 -21.90
CA HIS A 56 6.45 3.92 -22.80
C HIS A 56 5.74 5.03 -23.57
N GLU A 57 5.80 4.98 -24.89
CA GLU A 57 4.98 5.84 -25.74
C GLU A 57 3.47 5.66 -25.47
N TYR A 58 3.10 4.53 -24.87
CA TYR A 58 1.74 4.18 -24.52
C TYR A 58 1.62 3.87 -23.05
N LYS A 59 0.63 4.47 -22.39
CA LYS A 59 0.20 4.07 -21.06
C LYS A 59 -0.53 2.73 -21.16
N ILE A 60 -0.09 1.73 -20.41
CA ILE A 60 -0.75 0.44 -20.34
C ILE A 60 -1.90 0.55 -19.34
N PRO A 61 -3.15 0.33 -19.77
CA PRO A 61 -4.29 0.32 -18.86
C PRO A 61 -4.14 -0.77 -17.79
N PHE A 62 -4.66 -0.50 -16.60
CA PHE A 62 -4.77 -1.52 -15.58
C PHE A 62 -5.77 -2.59 -16.02
N ASP A 63 -5.32 -3.85 -16.03
CA ASP A 63 -6.15 -5.01 -16.31
C ASP A 63 -6.52 -5.69 -15.00
N GLY A 64 -7.68 -5.37 -14.45
CA GLY A 64 -8.18 -5.92 -13.22
C GLY A 64 -9.46 -5.27 -12.74
N TYR A 65 -10.14 -5.96 -11.82
CA TYR A 65 -11.30 -5.42 -11.12
C TYR A 65 -10.85 -4.52 -9.98
N VAL A 66 -11.50 -3.37 -9.82
CA VAL A 66 -11.21 -2.40 -8.77
C VAL A 66 -12.46 -2.19 -7.93
N GLU A 67 -12.30 -2.26 -6.62
CA GLU A 67 -13.35 -2.03 -5.64
C GLU A 67 -13.16 -0.66 -4.99
N SER A 68 -14.28 -0.03 -4.59
CA SER A 68 -14.21 1.21 -3.82
C SER A 68 -13.89 0.90 -2.36
N PHE A 69 -12.92 1.62 -1.79
CA PHE A 69 -12.75 1.66 -0.33
C PHE A 69 -13.68 2.67 0.33
N GLU A 70 -14.29 3.60 -0.44
CA GLU A 70 -15.24 4.57 0.08
C GLU A 70 -16.52 3.86 0.51
N GLY A 71 -16.96 4.09 1.76
CA GLY A 71 -18.12 3.40 2.31
C GLY A 71 -17.86 1.96 2.77
N MET A 72 -16.63 1.45 2.67
CA MET A 72 -16.29 0.14 3.22
C MET A 72 -16.50 0.15 4.74
N ASP A 73 -17.32 -0.78 5.24
CA ASP A 73 -17.55 -0.93 6.68
C ASP A 73 -16.35 -1.58 7.40
N ASP A 74 -16.35 -1.48 8.73
CA ASP A 74 -15.24 -2.00 9.53
C ASP A 74 -15.18 -3.53 9.54
N ALA A 75 -16.29 -4.23 9.34
CA ALA A 75 -16.28 -5.69 9.27
C ALA A 75 -15.58 -6.16 7.99
N THR A 76 -15.89 -5.52 6.88
CA THR A 76 -15.21 -5.77 5.59
C THR A 76 -13.73 -5.42 5.69
N LEU A 77 -13.38 -4.25 6.27
CA LEU A 77 -11.98 -3.87 6.46
C LEU A 77 -11.22 -4.89 7.30
N ARG A 78 -11.79 -5.36 8.41
CA ARG A 78 -11.16 -6.39 9.28
C ARG A 78 -11.02 -7.75 8.61
N SER A 79 -11.69 -8.01 7.50
CA SER A 79 -11.49 -9.25 6.75
C SER A 79 -10.16 -9.31 5.99
N PHE A 80 -9.49 -8.17 5.79
CA PHE A 80 -8.18 -8.13 5.14
C PHE A 80 -7.06 -8.57 6.11
N ALA A 81 -6.18 -9.41 5.62
CA ALA A 81 -4.95 -9.79 6.32
C ALA A 81 -3.85 -8.72 6.15
N ALA A 82 -3.86 -8.01 5.02
CA ALA A 82 -2.96 -6.90 4.76
C ALA A 82 -3.61 -5.82 3.88
N ILE A 83 -3.17 -4.57 4.08
CA ILE A 83 -3.44 -3.44 3.19
C ILE A 83 -2.09 -2.90 2.70
N ILE A 84 -1.93 -2.80 1.38
CA ILE A 84 -0.69 -2.35 0.73
C ILE A 84 -0.93 -1.02 0.03
N VAL A 85 -0.07 -0.04 0.32
CA VAL A 85 0.06 1.22 -0.41
C VAL A 85 1.27 1.10 -1.32
N PRO A 86 1.09 0.99 -2.65
CA PRO A 86 2.15 0.66 -3.58
C PRO A 86 3.03 1.85 -3.94
N ALA A 87 4.06 1.57 -4.73
CA ALA A 87 4.92 2.57 -5.35
C ALA A 87 4.22 3.32 -6.48
N GLY A 88 4.93 4.27 -7.07
CA GLY A 88 4.40 5.14 -8.11
C GLY A 88 3.73 6.37 -7.50
N MET A 89 2.81 6.96 -8.25
CA MET A 89 2.09 8.18 -7.84
C MET A 89 0.69 7.91 -7.29
N VAL A 90 0.38 6.64 -6.98
CA VAL A 90 -0.92 6.23 -6.40
C VAL A 90 -1.28 7.04 -5.16
N SER A 91 -0.32 7.16 -4.23
CA SER A 91 -0.52 7.92 -2.99
C SER A 91 -0.70 9.41 -3.23
N ASP A 92 0.01 9.99 -4.22
CA ASP A 92 -0.15 11.41 -4.56
C ASP A 92 -1.56 11.70 -5.06
N ARG A 93 -2.09 10.84 -5.93
CA ARG A 93 -3.45 10.98 -6.45
C ARG A 93 -4.52 10.72 -5.39
N LEU A 94 -4.37 9.67 -4.58
CA LEU A 94 -5.35 9.27 -3.58
C LEU A 94 -5.38 10.20 -2.34
N ARG A 95 -4.31 10.95 -2.09
CA ARG A 95 -4.31 11.92 -0.98
C ARG A 95 -5.01 13.24 -1.29
N TYR A 96 -5.62 13.37 -2.46
CA TYR A 96 -6.45 14.54 -2.78
C TYR A 96 -7.71 14.59 -1.90
N THR A 97 -8.06 15.78 -1.47
CA THR A 97 -9.31 16.07 -0.76
C THR A 97 -9.99 17.28 -1.38
N GLU A 98 -11.30 17.25 -1.49
CA GLU A 98 -12.13 18.39 -1.91
C GLU A 98 -12.31 19.41 -0.77
N ASP A 99 -12.22 18.93 0.47
CA ASP A 99 -12.40 19.75 1.67
C ASP A 99 -11.06 19.77 2.42
N ILE A 100 -10.39 20.91 2.39
CA ILE A 100 -9.05 21.09 2.97
C ILE A 100 -9.03 20.95 4.50
N ASP A 101 -10.19 21.04 5.14
CA ASP A 101 -10.33 20.87 6.60
C ASP A 101 -10.53 19.40 7.01
N LYS A 102 -10.59 18.50 6.02
CA LYS A 102 -10.76 17.06 6.24
C LYS A 102 -9.57 16.25 5.73
N LEU A 103 -9.34 15.12 6.37
CA LEU A 103 -8.39 14.16 5.84
C LEU A 103 -8.86 13.64 4.47
N PRO A 104 -7.91 13.40 3.54
CA PRO A 104 -8.23 12.71 2.29
C PRO A 104 -8.92 11.37 2.57
N PRO A 105 -9.95 10.98 1.81
CA PRO A 105 -10.67 9.72 2.05
C PRO A 105 -9.76 8.48 2.10
N ALA A 106 -8.71 8.43 1.28
CA ALA A 106 -7.76 7.33 1.31
C ALA A 106 -6.84 7.36 2.55
N THR A 107 -6.51 8.55 3.07
CA THR A 107 -5.78 8.67 4.34
C THR A 107 -6.66 8.24 5.51
N GLU A 108 -7.94 8.60 5.50
CA GLU A 108 -8.90 8.14 6.52
C GLU A 108 -9.08 6.61 6.48
N PHE A 109 -9.18 6.03 5.28
CA PHE A 109 -9.19 4.56 5.11
C PHE A 109 -7.92 3.93 5.68
N LEU A 110 -6.75 4.48 5.36
CA LEU A 110 -5.47 4.00 5.89
C LEU A 110 -5.42 4.10 7.42
N LYS A 111 -5.91 5.20 7.99
CA LYS A 111 -6.00 5.41 9.45
C LYS A 111 -6.87 4.35 10.12
N ARG A 112 -8.02 4.01 9.54
CA ARG A 112 -8.86 2.90 10.00
C ARG A 112 -8.10 1.56 9.95
N ALA A 113 -7.37 1.28 8.86
CA ALA A 113 -6.53 0.09 8.76
C ALA A 113 -5.42 0.05 9.83
N PHE A 114 -4.81 1.19 10.16
CA PHE A 114 -3.81 1.28 11.23
C PHE A 114 -4.39 1.05 12.64
N ALA A 115 -5.65 1.38 12.85
CA ALA A 115 -6.33 1.10 14.12
C ALA A 115 -6.53 -0.41 14.35
N GLU A 116 -6.61 -1.20 13.29
CA GLU A 116 -6.77 -2.66 13.34
C GLU A 116 -5.40 -3.36 13.39
N LYS A 117 -5.02 -3.85 14.58
CA LYS A 117 -3.72 -4.52 14.79
C LYS A 117 -3.58 -5.85 14.07
N SER A 118 -4.69 -6.49 13.71
CA SER A 118 -4.72 -7.74 12.95
C SER A 118 -4.36 -7.56 11.48
N ILE A 119 -4.49 -6.35 10.95
CA ILE A 119 -4.15 -6.03 9.57
C ILE A 119 -2.67 -5.66 9.49
N LEU A 120 -1.92 -6.32 8.62
CA LEU A 120 -0.55 -5.92 8.28
C LEU A 120 -0.58 -4.74 7.31
N LYS A 121 0.11 -3.65 7.63
CA LYS A 121 0.23 -2.49 6.74
C LYS A 121 1.52 -2.59 5.95
N GLY A 122 1.40 -2.56 4.62
CA GLY A 122 2.53 -2.50 3.71
C GLY A 122 2.59 -1.13 3.02
N ILE A 123 3.72 -0.43 3.11
CA ILE A 123 3.90 0.87 2.44
C ILE A 123 5.25 0.88 1.74
N ILE A 124 5.27 1.08 0.44
CA ILE A 124 6.52 1.04 -0.33
C ILE A 124 6.74 2.33 -1.13
N CYS A 125 8.01 2.78 -1.16
CA CYS A 125 8.45 3.88 -2.03
C CYS A 125 7.69 5.19 -1.74
N HIS A 126 7.05 5.78 -2.74
CA HIS A 126 6.21 6.98 -2.63
C HIS A 126 4.86 6.72 -1.94
N GLY A 127 4.51 5.47 -1.69
CA GLY A 127 3.32 5.11 -0.90
C GLY A 127 3.25 5.82 0.45
N MET A 128 4.40 6.18 1.03
CA MET A 128 4.48 6.91 2.29
C MET A 128 3.77 8.27 2.27
N TRP A 129 3.63 8.91 1.12
CA TRP A 129 2.90 10.17 1.01
C TRP A 129 1.43 10.09 1.43
N LEU A 130 0.83 8.89 1.35
CA LEU A 130 -0.55 8.71 1.80
C LEU A 130 -0.70 8.88 3.32
N ALA A 131 0.36 8.63 4.09
CA ALA A 131 0.38 8.84 5.53
C ALA A 131 0.70 10.30 5.92
N ALA A 132 1.19 11.13 4.99
CA ALA A 132 1.64 12.49 5.31
C ALA A 132 0.56 13.39 5.93
N PRO A 133 -0.74 13.33 5.51
CA PRO A 133 -1.79 14.09 6.18
C PRO A 133 -2.13 13.61 7.60
N ALA A 134 -1.69 12.40 7.99
CA ALA A 134 -1.90 11.80 9.30
C ALA A 134 -0.56 11.25 9.87
N PRO A 135 0.41 12.12 10.19
CA PRO A 135 1.78 11.72 10.54
C PRO A 135 1.86 10.82 11.79
N GLU A 136 0.84 10.85 12.64
CA GLU A 136 0.73 9.97 13.81
C GLU A 136 0.77 8.47 13.46
N LEU A 137 0.42 8.09 12.22
CA LEU A 137 0.44 6.69 11.76
C LEU A 137 1.85 6.10 11.74
N VAL A 138 2.85 6.95 11.50
CA VAL A 138 4.25 6.52 11.38
C VAL A 138 5.18 7.16 12.41
N ARG A 139 4.68 8.06 13.23
CA ARG A 139 5.47 8.72 14.28
C ARG A 139 6.09 7.70 15.23
N GLY A 140 7.42 7.79 15.41
CA GLY A 140 8.19 6.87 16.24
C GLY A 140 8.38 5.46 15.66
N ARG A 141 7.79 5.16 14.48
CA ARG A 141 7.95 3.87 13.79
C ARG A 141 9.24 3.86 12.97
N LYS A 142 9.92 2.71 12.95
CA LYS A 142 11.04 2.50 12.03
C LYS A 142 10.51 2.28 10.63
N VAL A 143 11.02 3.06 9.66
CA VAL A 143 10.57 3.00 8.28
C VAL A 143 11.74 3.12 7.31
N VAL A 144 11.55 2.61 6.10
CA VAL A 144 12.30 2.98 4.91
C VAL A 144 11.33 3.56 3.88
N VAL A 145 11.80 4.51 3.12
CA VAL A 145 11.06 5.18 2.05
C VAL A 145 11.97 5.41 0.85
N HIS A 146 11.41 5.82 -0.28
CA HIS A 146 12.22 6.29 -1.40
C HIS A 146 13.16 7.40 -0.94
N ASN A 147 14.36 7.45 -1.52
CA ASN A 147 15.40 8.41 -1.10
C ASN A 147 14.92 9.88 -1.16
N ASN A 148 14.00 10.21 -2.07
CA ASN A 148 13.40 11.54 -2.16
C ASN A 148 12.54 11.91 -0.94
N LEU A 149 12.02 10.92 -0.21
CA LEU A 149 11.06 11.09 0.89
C LEU A 149 11.70 10.97 2.28
N VAL A 150 13.02 10.88 2.36
CA VAL A 150 13.69 10.78 3.67
C VAL A 150 13.39 11.99 4.57
N GLY A 151 13.34 13.19 3.97
CA GLY A 151 12.95 14.42 4.66
C GLY A 151 11.51 14.36 5.14
N ASP A 152 10.59 13.90 4.29
CA ASP A 152 9.17 13.77 4.62
C ASP A 152 8.95 12.78 5.77
N ALA A 153 9.59 11.60 5.72
CA ALA A 153 9.51 10.61 6.80
C ALA A 153 9.99 11.18 8.14
N ARG A 154 11.10 11.93 8.14
CA ARG A 154 11.61 12.60 9.34
C ARG A 154 10.67 13.69 9.85
N ASN A 155 10.09 14.48 8.95
CA ASN A 155 9.11 15.52 9.30
C ASN A 155 7.83 14.92 9.92
N MET A 156 7.42 13.73 9.48
CA MET A 156 6.34 12.98 10.11
C MET A 156 6.72 12.37 11.47
N GLY A 157 7.98 12.50 11.89
CA GLY A 157 8.49 11.94 13.14
C GLY A 157 8.80 10.44 13.08
N ALA A 158 8.90 9.87 11.89
CA ALA A 158 9.33 8.48 11.72
C ALA A 158 10.85 8.33 11.90
N ILE A 159 11.29 7.15 12.30
CA ILE A 159 12.71 6.78 12.44
C ILE A 159 13.17 6.15 11.13
N TYR A 160 13.81 6.93 10.27
CA TYR A 160 14.32 6.43 9.01
C TYR A 160 15.44 5.41 9.23
N THR A 161 15.30 4.26 8.57
CA THR A 161 16.28 3.16 8.58
C THR A 161 16.77 2.90 7.17
N ASN A 162 18.09 2.94 6.95
CA ASN A 162 18.70 2.77 5.63
C ASN A 162 18.80 1.27 5.25
N GLN A 163 17.67 0.64 4.98
CA GLN A 163 17.54 -0.75 4.52
C GLN A 163 16.59 -0.80 3.31
N ASP A 164 16.55 -1.92 2.60
CA ASP A 164 15.65 -2.05 1.45
C ASP A 164 14.22 -2.38 1.88
N VAL A 165 14.06 -3.13 2.98
CA VAL A 165 12.78 -3.43 3.63
C VAL A 165 12.94 -3.33 5.13
N VAL A 166 11.99 -2.69 5.80
CA VAL A 166 11.94 -2.55 7.26
C VAL A 166 10.62 -3.09 7.77
N VAL A 167 10.68 -3.86 8.85
CA VAL A 167 9.51 -4.32 9.61
C VAL A 167 9.52 -3.67 10.97
N ASP A 168 8.40 -3.08 11.36
CA ASP A 168 8.17 -2.54 12.68
C ASP A 168 6.77 -2.94 13.15
N GLY A 169 6.70 -4.04 13.91
CA GLY A 169 5.42 -4.62 14.35
C GLY A 169 4.51 -4.98 13.17
N ASP A 170 3.39 -4.31 13.07
CA ASP A 170 2.37 -4.49 12.03
C ASP A 170 2.57 -3.61 10.79
N LEU A 171 3.73 -2.97 10.65
CA LEU A 171 4.10 -2.14 9.50
C LEU A 171 5.31 -2.71 8.78
N VAL A 172 5.18 -2.96 7.50
CA VAL A 172 6.28 -3.30 6.58
C VAL A 172 6.47 -2.13 5.63
N THR A 173 7.70 -1.63 5.51
CA THR A 173 8.01 -0.59 4.53
C THR A 173 9.09 -1.03 3.56
N GLY A 174 9.02 -0.53 2.32
CA GLY A 174 9.97 -0.84 1.24
C GLY A 174 10.54 0.42 0.59
N ARG A 175 11.81 0.37 0.17
CA ARG A 175 12.53 1.54 -0.34
C ARG A 175 12.00 2.03 -1.69
N THR A 176 11.91 1.18 -2.68
CA THR A 176 11.46 1.52 -4.05
C THR A 176 10.62 0.40 -4.63
N GLY A 177 9.85 0.69 -5.68
CA GLY A 177 9.13 -0.33 -6.43
C GLY A 177 10.03 -1.46 -6.95
N GLY A 178 11.31 -1.19 -7.21
CA GLY A 178 12.28 -2.22 -7.57
C GLY A 178 12.55 -3.26 -6.48
N HIS A 179 12.26 -2.94 -5.22
CA HIS A 179 12.37 -3.86 -4.07
C HIS A 179 11.05 -4.58 -3.74
N CYS A 180 10.05 -4.49 -4.62
CA CYS A 180 8.73 -5.11 -4.42
C CYS A 180 8.81 -6.62 -4.13
N HIS A 181 9.81 -7.31 -4.70
CA HIS A 181 10.02 -8.74 -4.49
C HIS A 181 10.45 -9.08 -3.05
N GLN A 182 11.33 -8.27 -2.44
CA GLN A 182 11.73 -8.43 -1.03
C GLN A 182 10.58 -8.04 -0.10
N PHE A 183 9.89 -6.95 -0.42
CA PHE A 183 8.76 -6.44 0.32
C PHE A 183 7.60 -7.43 0.36
N ALA A 184 7.17 -7.97 -0.80
CA ALA A 184 6.11 -8.97 -0.86
C ALA A 184 6.50 -10.27 -0.15
N ARG A 185 7.76 -10.72 -0.30
CA ARG A 185 8.25 -11.90 0.44
C ARG A 185 8.11 -11.69 1.95
N LYS A 186 8.51 -10.53 2.46
CA LYS A 186 8.40 -10.22 3.89
C LYS A 186 6.95 -10.23 4.38
N ILE A 187 6.01 -9.68 3.59
CA ILE A 187 4.58 -9.74 3.88
C ILE A 187 4.09 -11.19 3.93
N ILE A 188 4.48 -12.02 2.95
CA ILE A 188 4.13 -13.44 2.88
C ILE A 188 4.67 -14.18 4.11
N ASP A 189 5.94 -13.99 4.46
CA ASP A 189 6.59 -14.64 5.60
C ASP A 189 5.85 -14.32 6.92
N ILE A 190 5.47 -13.06 7.12
CA ILE A 190 4.71 -12.63 8.31
C ILE A 190 3.32 -13.26 8.32
N LEU A 191 2.59 -13.18 7.21
CA LEU A 191 1.21 -13.66 7.11
C LEU A 191 1.13 -15.20 7.19
N SER A 192 2.14 -15.92 6.71
CA SER A 192 2.23 -17.38 6.82
C SER A 192 2.75 -17.87 8.19
N GLY A 193 3.18 -16.95 9.06
CA GLY A 193 3.68 -17.26 10.39
C GLY A 193 5.13 -17.75 10.45
N VAL A 194 5.87 -17.69 9.34
CA VAL A 194 7.28 -18.12 9.28
C VAL A 194 8.21 -17.23 10.10
N ASP A 195 7.92 -15.92 10.15
CA ASP A 195 8.72 -14.95 10.92
C ASP A 195 8.59 -15.07 12.46
N LYS A 196 7.67 -15.92 12.96
CA LYS A 196 7.50 -16.15 14.40
C LYS A 196 8.51 -17.15 15.00
N GLN A 197 9.41 -17.71 14.18
CA GLN A 197 10.34 -18.76 14.59
C GLN A 197 11.81 -18.32 14.63
N LYS A 198 12.09 -17.01 14.62
CA LYS A 198 13.48 -16.50 14.76
C LYS A 198 13.66 -15.59 15.94
#